data_ff868eee6f600dba15f1f6f6a96f6594
#
_entry.id   ff868eee6f600dba15f1f6f6a96f6594
#
_cell.length_a   1.000
_cell.length_b   1.000
_cell.length_c   1.000
_cell.angle_alpha   90.00
_cell.angle_beta   90.00
_cell.angle_gamma   90.00
#
_symmetry.space_group_name_H-M   'P 1'
#
loop_
_entity.id
_entity.type
_entity.pdbx_description
1 polymer ?
#
loop_
_entity_poly.entity_id
_entity_poly.type
_entity_poly.pdbx_seq_one_letter_code
_entity_poly.pdbx_strand_id
1 'polypeptide(L)'
;MTEYASIRVERDGLVTTVVLDRPERRNAVDGPMAAELADAFRRFDADPHAAVAVLYGDGGHFCAGADLKAIDTDRSNRVDPDGDGPMGPTRMRLSKPVIAAVEGFAVAGGLELAAWCDLRVAAEDAVFGVFCRRWGVPLVDGGTVRLPRLIGTSRALDMILTGRPVPAAEALDIGLANRVVPPGTAREAAEQLAREMSAFPQTCLRNDRASVHHQHGQSEIEAMHFELGVGLESLASDAQTGAARFAGGAGRHGEFH
;
A
#
# COMPACT_ATOMS: atom_id res chain seq x y z
N MET A 1 -11.67 -14.59 15.41
CA MET A 1 -10.69 -14.12 14.40
C MET A 1 -10.70 -15.15 13.28
N THR A 2 -10.72 -14.73 12.03
CA THR A 2 -10.58 -15.65 10.89
C THR A 2 -9.13 -16.14 10.87
N GLU A 3 -8.93 -17.43 10.88
CA GLU A 3 -7.62 -18.05 10.77
C GLU A 3 -7.28 -18.18 9.27
N TYR A 4 -6.18 -17.57 8.86
CA TYR A 4 -5.63 -17.64 7.50
C TYR A 4 -4.46 -18.61 7.50
N ALA A 5 -4.18 -19.24 6.37
CA ALA A 5 -3.11 -20.23 6.25
C ALA A 5 -1.77 -19.62 5.79
N SER A 6 -1.84 -18.51 5.03
CA SER A 6 -0.68 -17.92 4.35
C SER A 6 -0.41 -16.47 4.75
N ILE A 7 -1.27 -15.90 5.60
CA ILE A 7 -1.10 -14.55 6.15
C ILE A 7 -1.47 -14.52 7.63
N ARG A 8 -0.98 -13.51 8.34
CA ARG A 8 -1.45 -13.19 9.70
C ARG A 8 -2.04 -11.78 9.72
N VAL A 9 -3.06 -11.56 10.54
CA VAL A 9 -3.64 -10.23 10.77
C VAL A 9 -3.47 -9.89 12.24
N GLU A 10 -2.70 -8.87 12.51
CA GLU A 10 -2.36 -8.39 13.85
C GLU A 10 -2.98 -7.02 14.08
N ARG A 11 -3.31 -6.69 15.34
CA ARG A 11 -3.93 -5.41 15.70
C ARG A 11 -3.20 -4.76 16.86
N ASP A 12 -2.97 -3.46 16.71
CA ASP A 12 -2.48 -2.59 17.76
C ASP A 12 -3.32 -1.29 17.73
N GLY A 13 -4.29 -1.19 18.64
CA GLY A 13 -5.24 -0.08 18.65
C GLY A 13 -6.01 0.06 17.33
N LEU A 14 -5.82 1.18 16.64
CA LEU A 14 -6.45 1.50 15.37
C LEU A 14 -5.62 1.03 14.14
N VAL A 15 -4.44 0.45 14.38
CA VAL A 15 -3.55 -0.06 13.34
C VAL A 15 -3.80 -1.54 13.11
N THR A 16 -3.91 -1.96 11.85
CA THR A 16 -4.01 -3.36 11.44
C THR A 16 -2.79 -3.72 10.59
N THR A 17 -1.99 -4.68 11.05
CA THR A 17 -0.85 -5.19 10.26
C THR A 17 -1.25 -6.51 9.59
N VAL A 18 -1.24 -6.53 8.26
CA VAL A 18 -1.40 -7.73 7.45
C VAL A 18 0.00 -8.23 7.10
N VAL A 19 0.33 -9.41 7.58
CA VAL A 19 1.64 -10.04 7.42
C VAL A 19 1.57 -11.14 6.39
N LEU A 20 2.34 -11.05 5.31
CA LEU A 20 2.57 -12.14 4.36
C LEU A 20 3.45 -13.19 5.06
N ASP A 21 2.98 -14.44 5.15
CA ASP A 21 3.57 -15.48 6.01
C ASP A 21 3.90 -16.75 5.24
N ARG A 22 4.67 -16.59 4.16
CA ARG A 22 5.29 -17.67 3.39
C ARG A 22 6.78 -17.38 3.16
N PRO A 23 7.59 -17.23 4.25
CA PRO A 23 8.99 -16.81 4.15
C PRO A 23 9.85 -17.78 3.32
N GLU A 24 9.56 -19.09 3.34
CA GLU A 24 10.25 -20.12 2.56
C GLU A 24 10.06 -19.95 1.04
N ARG A 25 9.07 -19.14 0.63
CA ARG A 25 8.79 -18.73 -0.75
C ARG A 25 9.09 -17.26 -0.99
N ARG A 26 9.76 -16.57 -0.06
CA ARG A 26 9.93 -15.10 -0.08
C ARG A 26 8.60 -14.39 -0.25
N ASN A 27 7.57 -14.88 0.40
CA ASN A 27 6.21 -14.37 0.36
C ASN A 27 5.61 -14.27 -1.06
N ALA A 28 5.99 -15.19 -1.96
CA ALA A 28 5.34 -15.33 -3.25
C ALA A 28 3.87 -15.71 -3.06
N VAL A 29 2.98 -15.03 -3.80
CA VAL A 29 1.54 -15.13 -3.66
C VAL A 29 0.96 -16.12 -4.66
N ASP A 30 0.31 -17.17 -4.18
CA ASP A 30 -0.53 -18.06 -4.98
C ASP A 30 -2.02 -17.69 -4.86
N GLY A 31 -2.90 -18.40 -5.56
CA GLY A 31 -4.34 -18.12 -5.57
C GLY A 31 -4.99 -18.10 -4.18
N PRO A 32 -4.79 -19.11 -3.31
CA PRO A 32 -5.30 -19.09 -1.95
C PRO A 32 -4.82 -17.88 -1.13
N MET A 33 -3.53 -17.57 -1.15
CA MET A 33 -2.99 -16.40 -0.44
C MET A 33 -3.55 -15.08 -0.99
N ALA A 34 -3.76 -14.98 -2.30
CA ALA A 34 -4.39 -13.81 -2.91
C ALA A 34 -5.83 -13.62 -2.40
N ALA A 35 -6.59 -14.70 -2.27
CA ALA A 35 -7.95 -14.66 -1.73
C ALA A 35 -7.96 -14.26 -0.23
N GLU A 36 -7.01 -14.77 0.56
CA GLU A 36 -6.85 -14.39 1.97
C GLU A 36 -6.50 -12.90 2.11
N LEU A 37 -5.58 -12.38 1.30
CA LEU A 37 -5.24 -10.96 1.27
C LEU A 37 -6.46 -10.09 0.92
N ALA A 38 -7.20 -10.48 -0.10
CA ALA A 38 -8.41 -9.77 -0.50
C ALA A 38 -9.46 -9.73 0.62
N ASP A 39 -9.72 -10.87 1.30
CA ASP A 39 -10.64 -10.94 2.43
C ASP A 39 -10.14 -10.09 3.62
N ALA A 40 -8.85 -10.18 3.96
CA ALA A 40 -8.27 -9.42 5.07
C ALA A 40 -8.42 -7.90 4.86
N PHE A 41 -8.15 -7.40 3.66
CA PHE A 41 -8.29 -5.97 3.37
C PHE A 41 -9.75 -5.51 3.28
N ARG A 42 -10.69 -6.34 2.82
CA ARG A 42 -12.13 -6.03 2.91
C ARG A 42 -12.58 -5.91 4.36
N ARG A 43 -12.15 -6.84 5.22
CA ARG A 43 -12.47 -6.79 6.66
C ARG A 43 -11.87 -5.58 7.33
N PHE A 44 -10.62 -5.25 7.01
CA PHE A 44 -9.97 -4.04 7.50
C PHE A 44 -10.78 -2.79 7.10
N ASP A 45 -11.17 -2.69 5.84
CA ASP A 45 -11.89 -1.51 5.33
C ASP A 45 -13.28 -1.37 5.97
N ALA A 46 -13.96 -2.48 6.22
CA ALA A 46 -15.28 -2.52 6.85
C ALA A 46 -15.25 -2.32 8.38
N ASP A 47 -14.09 -2.45 9.04
CA ASP A 47 -14.01 -2.40 10.50
C ASP A 47 -13.99 -0.95 11.03
N PRO A 48 -15.02 -0.47 11.76
CA PRO A 48 -15.04 0.89 12.29
C PRO A 48 -13.92 1.18 13.32
N HIS A 49 -13.31 0.14 13.90
CA HIS A 49 -12.23 0.26 14.88
C HIS A 49 -10.83 0.17 14.26
N ALA A 50 -10.72 0.19 12.93
CA ALA A 50 -9.45 0.24 12.22
C ALA A 50 -9.34 1.55 11.44
N ALA A 51 -8.16 2.19 11.48
CA ALA A 51 -7.90 3.46 10.79
C ALA A 51 -6.89 3.33 9.66
N VAL A 52 -5.77 2.66 9.90
CA VAL A 52 -4.65 2.51 8.97
C VAL A 52 -4.19 1.06 8.93
N ALA A 53 -3.87 0.54 7.76
CA ALA A 53 -3.23 -0.77 7.64
C ALA A 53 -1.74 -0.66 7.29
N VAL A 54 -0.97 -1.66 7.75
CA VAL A 54 0.40 -1.92 7.32
C VAL A 54 0.40 -3.27 6.60
N LEU A 55 1.01 -3.35 5.42
CA LEU A 55 1.31 -4.59 4.72
C LEU A 55 2.80 -4.89 4.85
N TYR A 56 3.14 -6.04 5.42
CA TYR A 56 4.50 -6.45 5.72
C TYR A 56 4.76 -7.88 5.25
N GLY A 57 5.97 -8.21 4.88
CA GLY A 57 6.40 -9.59 4.57
C GLY A 57 7.32 -10.14 5.64
N ASP A 58 6.96 -11.29 6.22
CA ASP A 58 7.80 -11.96 7.21
C ASP A 58 9.04 -12.62 6.58
N GLY A 59 10.08 -12.86 7.38
CA GLY A 59 11.29 -13.56 6.94
C GLY A 59 12.25 -12.73 6.09
N GLY A 60 12.23 -11.39 6.22
CA GLY A 60 13.23 -10.50 5.63
C GLY A 60 13.02 -10.16 4.15
N HIS A 61 11.88 -10.49 3.58
CA HIS A 61 11.49 -10.09 2.23
C HIS A 61 10.03 -9.68 2.19
N PHE A 62 9.74 -8.57 1.51
CA PHE A 62 8.35 -8.13 1.36
C PHE A 62 7.55 -9.13 0.52
N CYS A 63 7.85 -9.26 -0.76
CA CYS A 63 7.13 -10.19 -1.65
C CYS A 63 7.88 -10.39 -2.97
N ALA A 64 8.05 -11.64 -3.39
CA ALA A 64 8.68 -11.99 -4.66
C ALA A 64 7.73 -12.00 -5.87
N GLY A 65 6.45 -11.63 -5.68
CA GLY A 65 5.42 -11.61 -6.74
C GLY A 65 4.56 -12.86 -6.75
N ALA A 66 3.95 -13.18 -7.88
CA ALA A 66 3.16 -14.39 -8.04
C ALA A 66 4.04 -15.64 -7.90
N ASP A 67 3.51 -16.68 -7.25
CA ASP A 67 4.20 -17.97 -7.13
C ASP A 67 4.21 -18.71 -8.47
N LEU A 68 5.30 -18.57 -9.23
CA LEU A 68 5.44 -19.18 -10.56
C LEU A 68 5.34 -20.72 -10.53
N LYS A 69 5.55 -21.34 -9.36
CA LYS A 69 5.39 -22.80 -9.21
C LYS A 69 3.93 -23.20 -9.06
N ALA A 70 3.03 -22.24 -8.82
CA ALA A 70 1.61 -22.47 -8.76
C ALA A 70 0.92 -22.34 -10.14
N ILE A 71 1.58 -21.81 -11.14
CA ILE A 71 1.04 -21.68 -12.50
C ILE A 71 0.65 -23.07 -13.00
N ASP A 72 -0.52 -23.16 -13.66
CA ASP A 72 -1.11 -24.42 -14.19
C ASP A 72 -1.43 -25.48 -13.12
N THR A 73 -1.57 -25.06 -11.86
CA THR A 73 -2.06 -25.91 -10.75
C THR A 73 -3.40 -25.39 -10.23
N ASP A 74 -4.03 -26.14 -9.32
CA ASP A 74 -5.21 -25.72 -8.56
C ASP A 74 -4.94 -24.52 -7.62
N ARG A 75 -3.69 -24.15 -7.44
CA ARG A 75 -3.24 -22.99 -6.66
C ARG A 75 -2.90 -21.77 -7.51
N SER A 76 -3.16 -21.81 -8.82
CA SER A 76 -2.90 -20.67 -9.71
C SER A 76 -3.63 -19.41 -9.24
N ASN A 77 -2.97 -18.26 -9.41
CA ASN A 77 -3.63 -16.97 -9.23
C ASN A 77 -4.77 -16.82 -10.23
N ARG A 78 -5.90 -16.31 -9.77
CA ARG A 78 -7.02 -15.99 -10.65
C ARG A 78 -6.66 -14.77 -11.50
N VAL A 79 -6.60 -14.95 -12.80
CA VAL A 79 -6.41 -13.86 -13.79
C VAL A 79 -7.72 -13.71 -14.58
N ASP A 80 -8.57 -12.80 -14.13
CA ASP A 80 -9.89 -12.56 -14.68
C ASP A 80 -10.07 -11.04 -14.86
N PRO A 81 -10.77 -10.55 -15.88
CA PRO A 81 -11.02 -9.12 -16.04
C PRO A 81 -11.80 -8.51 -14.88
N ASP A 82 -12.65 -9.28 -14.21
CA ASP A 82 -13.52 -8.82 -13.13
C ASP A 82 -13.08 -9.35 -11.76
N GLY A 83 -13.44 -8.60 -10.70
CA GLY A 83 -13.19 -8.96 -9.32
C GLY A 83 -11.81 -8.58 -8.81
N ASP A 84 -11.29 -9.38 -7.88
CA ASP A 84 -10.00 -9.11 -7.23
C ASP A 84 -8.83 -9.23 -8.20
N GLY A 85 -7.74 -8.52 -7.91
CA GLY A 85 -6.51 -8.66 -8.66
C GLY A 85 -5.86 -10.02 -8.46
N PRO A 86 -5.00 -10.49 -9.39
CA PRO A 86 -4.25 -11.72 -9.23
C PRO A 86 -3.42 -11.80 -7.93
N MET A 87 -2.94 -10.67 -7.42
CA MET A 87 -2.26 -10.54 -6.12
C MET A 87 -3.22 -10.23 -4.96
N GLY A 88 -4.53 -10.36 -5.14
CA GLY A 88 -5.56 -10.11 -4.13
C GLY A 88 -6.08 -8.67 -4.17
N PRO A 89 -5.65 -7.76 -3.27
CA PRO A 89 -6.29 -6.46 -3.08
C PRO A 89 -5.94 -5.44 -4.16
N THR A 90 -5.09 -5.74 -5.12
CA THR A 90 -4.49 -4.76 -6.04
C THR A 90 -5.48 -3.99 -6.91
N ARG A 91 -6.71 -4.48 -7.08
CA ARG A 91 -7.81 -3.76 -7.76
C ARG A 91 -8.76 -3.05 -6.80
N MET A 92 -8.62 -3.26 -5.49
CA MET A 92 -9.48 -2.63 -4.51
C MET A 92 -9.17 -1.14 -4.35
N ARG A 93 -10.23 -0.36 -4.12
CA ARG A 93 -10.14 1.02 -3.65
C ARG A 93 -10.67 1.05 -2.22
N LEU A 94 -9.76 0.97 -1.26
CA LEU A 94 -10.13 1.05 0.14
C LEU A 94 -10.46 2.49 0.53
N SER A 95 -11.33 2.66 1.52
CA SER A 95 -11.62 3.96 2.12
C SER A 95 -10.54 4.43 3.09
N LYS A 96 -9.64 3.52 3.50
CA LYS A 96 -8.62 3.72 4.52
C LYS A 96 -7.21 3.56 3.95
N PRO A 97 -6.21 4.29 4.49
CA PRO A 97 -4.85 4.21 3.99
C PRO A 97 -4.15 2.89 4.34
N VAL A 98 -3.21 2.52 3.46
CA VAL A 98 -2.34 1.35 3.63
C VAL A 98 -0.88 1.77 3.43
N ILE A 99 0.01 1.29 4.29
CA ILE A 99 1.47 1.51 4.23
C ILE A 99 2.15 0.18 3.93
N ALA A 100 2.98 0.11 2.90
CA ALA A 100 3.88 -1.02 2.69
C ALA A 100 5.13 -0.87 3.54
N ALA A 101 5.45 -1.87 4.36
CA ALA A 101 6.70 -2.00 5.10
C ALA A 101 7.61 -2.98 4.35
N VAL A 102 8.61 -2.46 3.65
CA VAL A 102 9.39 -3.22 2.66
C VAL A 102 10.77 -3.55 3.22
N GLU A 103 10.97 -4.82 3.55
CA GLU A 103 12.28 -5.42 3.77
C GLU A 103 12.70 -6.20 2.53
N GLY A 104 14.00 -6.24 2.22
CA GLY A 104 14.55 -7.04 1.13
C GLY A 104 13.82 -6.86 -0.20
N PHE A 105 13.28 -7.91 -0.80
CA PHE A 105 12.71 -7.87 -2.15
C PHE A 105 11.22 -7.51 -2.17
N ALA A 106 10.87 -6.45 -2.93
CA ALA A 106 9.53 -6.12 -3.40
C ALA A 106 9.54 -6.13 -4.93
N VAL A 107 9.33 -7.30 -5.55
CA VAL A 107 9.56 -7.48 -6.99
C VAL A 107 8.38 -8.12 -7.70
N ALA A 108 8.26 -7.87 -9.01
CA ALA A 108 7.16 -8.36 -9.83
C ALA A 108 5.79 -7.96 -9.25
N GLY A 109 4.86 -8.89 -9.02
CA GLY A 109 3.59 -8.64 -8.33
C GLY A 109 3.76 -8.09 -6.91
N GLY A 110 4.89 -8.36 -6.24
CA GLY A 110 5.23 -7.75 -4.94
C GLY A 110 5.50 -6.25 -5.05
N LEU A 111 6.13 -5.79 -6.14
CA LEU A 111 6.23 -4.36 -6.44
C LEU A 111 4.84 -3.76 -6.72
N GLU A 112 3.96 -4.50 -7.39
CA GLU A 112 2.60 -4.04 -7.65
C GLU A 112 1.77 -3.92 -6.37
N LEU A 113 1.93 -4.87 -5.41
CA LEU A 113 1.36 -4.76 -4.06
C LEU A 113 1.91 -3.54 -3.30
N ALA A 114 3.23 -3.31 -3.33
CA ALA A 114 3.83 -2.15 -2.70
C ALA A 114 3.35 -0.83 -3.33
N ALA A 115 3.20 -0.79 -4.67
CA ALA A 115 2.68 0.37 -5.40
C ALA A 115 1.15 0.57 -5.24
N TRP A 116 0.41 -0.48 -4.85
CA TRP A 116 -1.00 -0.38 -4.49
C TRP A 116 -1.20 0.30 -3.14
N CYS A 117 -0.31 0.12 -2.18
CA CYS A 117 -0.32 0.84 -0.92
C CYS A 117 -0.12 2.35 -1.15
N ASP A 118 -0.67 3.18 -0.27
CA ASP A 118 -0.53 4.64 -0.35
C ASP A 118 0.91 5.10 -0.11
N LEU A 119 1.55 4.54 0.90
CA LEU A 119 2.92 4.87 1.30
C LEU A 119 3.81 3.62 1.34
N ARG A 120 5.12 3.82 1.22
CA ARG A 120 6.16 2.79 1.27
C ARG A 120 7.28 3.24 2.18
N VAL A 121 7.47 2.50 3.29
CA VAL A 121 8.63 2.59 4.17
C VAL A 121 9.55 1.43 3.80
N ALA A 122 10.73 1.71 3.31
CA ALA A 122 11.67 0.71 2.81
C ALA A 122 12.90 0.62 3.71
N ALA A 123 13.40 -0.58 3.95
CA ALA A 123 14.71 -0.79 4.53
C ALA A 123 15.83 -0.35 3.56
N GLU A 124 16.99 0.05 4.07
CA GLU A 124 18.14 0.49 3.25
C GLU A 124 18.59 -0.58 2.25
N ASP A 125 18.43 -1.85 2.58
CA ASP A 125 18.76 -3.00 1.73
C ASP A 125 17.59 -3.47 0.85
N ALA A 126 16.47 -2.77 0.85
CA ALA A 126 15.32 -3.10 0.03
C ALA A 126 15.61 -2.93 -1.47
N VAL A 127 15.07 -3.86 -2.26
CA VAL A 127 15.21 -3.88 -3.71
C VAL A 127 13.84 -3.97 -4.37
N PHE A 128 13.55 -3.00 -5.22
CA PHE A 128 12.37 -2.99 -6.07
C PHE A 128 12.73 -3.42 -7.49
N GLY A 129 11.80 -4.06 -8.22
CA GLY A 129 12.07 -4.43 -9.59
C GLY A 129 10.96 -5.17 -10.31
N VAL A 130 10.91 -5.01 -11.64
CA VAL A 130 9.97 -5.71 -12.51
C VAL A 130 10.61 -7.03 -12.98
N PHE A 131 10.93 -7.92 -12.03
CA PHE A 131 11.69 -9.14 -12.33
C PHE A 131 10.91 -10.19 -13.10
N CYS A 132 9.57 -10.11 -13.12
CA CYS A 132 8.72 -10.96 -13.95
C CYS A 132 9.01 -10.81 -15.46
N ARG A 133 9.60 -9.68 -15.90
CA ARG A 133 10.01 -9.44 -17.27
C ARG A 133 10.94 -10.53 -17.81
N ARG A 134 11.83 -11.06 -16.94
CA ARG A 134 12.80 -12.11 -17.29
C ARG A 134 12.14 -13.44 -17.67
N TRP A 135 10.88 -13.63 -17.24
CA TRP A 135 10.13 -14.87 -17.40
C TRP A 135 8.92 -14.75 -18.32
N GLY A 136 8.72 -13.60 -18.95
CA GLY A 136 7.56 -13.34 -19.81
C GLY A 136 6.24 -13.17 -19.05
N VAL A 137 6.26 -13.07 -17.72
CA VAL A 137 5.06 -12.83 -16.91
C VAL A 137 4.74 -11.34 -16.93
N PRO A 138 3.52 -10.95 -17.34
CA PRO A 138 3.13 -9.54 -17.44
C PRO A 138 2.84 -8.93 -16.06
N LEU A 139 2.87 -7.60 -15.98
CA LEU A 139 2.27 -6.84 -14.90
C LEU A 139 0.77 -6.74 -15.14
N VAL A 140 -0.05 -7.30 -14.26
CA VAL A 140 -1.52 -7.35 -14.36
C VAL A 140 -2.24 -6.91 -13.09
N ASP A 141 -1.47 -6.42 -12.12
CA ASP A 141 -1.93 -5.92 -10.83
C ASP A 141 -1.81 -4.39 -10.69
N GLY A 142 -1.70 -3.69 -11.82
CA GLY A 142 -1.68 -2.23 -11.89
C GLY A 142 -0.30 -1.60 -11.94
N GLY A 143 0.78 -2.37 -12.06
CA GLY A 143 2.14 -1.85 -12.13
C GLY A 143 2.36 -0.88 -13.28
N THR A 144 1.88 -1.21 -14.49
CA THR A 144 1.98 -0.32 -15.67
C THR A 144 1.16 0.97 -15.55
N VAL A 145 0.22 1.02 -14.62
CA VAL A 145 -0.64 2.18 -14.35
C VAL A 145 -0.06 3.02 -13.21
N ARG A 146 0.34 2.38 -12.10
CA ARG A 146 0.78 3.09 -10.89
C ARG A 146 2.21 3.58 -10.96
N LEU A 147 3.14 2.76 -11.50
CA LEU A 147 4.55 3.17 -11.57
C LEU A 147 4.75 4.49 -12.35
N PRO A 148 4.17 4.69 -13.56
CA PRO A 148 4.32 5.97 -14.25
C PRO A 148 3.76 7.17 -13.50
N ARG A 149 2.72 6.95 -12.66
CA ARG A 149 2.12 8.00 -11.82
C ARG A 149 2.99 8.35 -10.62
N LEU A 150 3.70 7.38 -10.06
CA LEU A 150 4.58 7.56 -8.91
C LEU A 150 5.93 8.18 -9.31
N ILE A 151 6.56 7.69 -10.36
CA ILE A 151 7.97 8.00 -10.69
C ILE A 151 8.17 8.63 -12.07
N GLY A 152 7.09 8.90 -12.78
CA GLY A 152 7.12 9.41 -14.15
C GLY A 152 7.35 8.31 -15.19
N THR A 153 6.90 8.57 -16.41
CA THR A 153 6.85 7.55 -17.50
C THR A 153 8.23 7.01 -17.86
N SER A 154 9.25 7.87 -17.98
CA SER A 154 10.59 7.44 -18.40
C SER A 154 11.23 6.47 -17.42
N ARG A 155 11.19 6.76 -16.12
CA ARG A 155 11.74 5.89 -15.07
C ARG A 155 10.94 4.59 -14.95
N ALA A 156 9.61 4.66 -15.06
CA ALA A 156 8.77 3.46 -15.07
C ALA A 156 9.10 2.55 -16.26
N LEU A 157 9.28 3.10 -17.47
CA LEU A 157 9.69 2.34 -18.64
C LEU A 157 11.08 1.71 -18.47
N ASP A 158 12.04 2.42 -17.90
CA ASP A 158 13.35 1.86 -17.59
C ASP A 158 13.22 0.61 -16.70
N MET A 159 12.49 0.68 -15.60
CA MET A 159 12.23 -0.47 -14.75
C MET A 159 11.48 -1.60 -15.47
N ILE A 160 10.44 -1.28 -16.23
CA ILE A 160 9.56 -2.26 -16.88
C ILE A 160 10.27 -2.98 -18.03
N LEU A 161 11.02 -2.25 -18.84
CA LEU A 161 11.65 -2.81 -20.05
C LEU A 161 12.93 -3.58 -19.72
N THR A 162 13.73 -3.07 -18.79
CA THR A 162 15.03 -3.67 -18.43
C THR A 162 14.92 -4.75 -17.37
N GLY A 163 13.91 -4.68 -16.50
CA GLY A 163 13.79 -5.56 -15.32
C GLY A 163 14.99 -5.42 -14.37
N ARG A 164 15.65 -4.24 -14.36
CA ARG A 164 16.77 -3.99 -13.46
C ARG A 164 16.33 -3.84 -12.01
N PRO A 165 17.22 -4.11 -11.05
CA PRO A 165 16.96 -3.77 -9.66
C PRO A 165 17.02 -2.26 -9.44
N VAL A 166 16.19 -1.76 -8.53
CA VAL A 166 16.19 -0.40 -7.99
C VAL A 166 16.40 -0.50 -6.49
N PRO A 167 17.57 -0.09 -5.97
CA PRO A 167 17.84 -0.10 -4.53
C PRO A 167 17.06 0.98 -3.80
N ALA A 168 16.92 0.86 -2.47
CA ALA A 168 16.12 1.75 -1.63
C ALA A 168 16.52 3.24 -1.78
N ALA A 169 17.79 3.55 -1.87
CA ALA A 169 18.27 4.93 -2.05
C ALA A 169 17.75 5.54 -3.37
N GLU A 170 17.87 4.81 -4.48
CA GLU A 170 17.31 5.25 -5.76
C GLU A 170 15.77 5.32 -5.69
N ALA A 171 15.12 4.36 -5.04
CA ALA A 171 13.67 4.35 -4.87
C ALA A 171 13.17 5.59 -4.12
N LEU A 172 13.92 6.08 -3.13
CA LEU A 172 13.65 7.33 -2.43
C LEU A 172 13.82 8.54 -3.36
N ASP A 173 14.94 8.61 -4.06
CA ASP A 173 15.27 9.74 -4.95
C ASP A 173 14.24 9.92 -6.09
N ILE A 174 13.70 8.81 -6.60
CA ILE A 174 12.71 8.86 -7.68
C ILE A 174 11.26 8.93 -7.21
N GLY A 175 11.00 8.90 -5.89
CA GLY A 175 9.66 8.96 -5.31
C GLY A 175 8.91 7.62 -5.28
N LEU A 176 9.59 6.49 -5.53
CA LEU A 176 9.00 5.16 -5.37
C LEU A 176 8.89 4.78 -3.89
N ALA A 177 9.88 5.08 -3.05
CA ALA A 177 9.81 4.98 -1.60
C ALA A 177 9.54 6.36 -0.98
N ASN A 178 8.78 6.41 0.12
CA ASN A 178 8.49 7.63 0.86
C ASN A 178 9.47 7.87 2.01
N ARG A 179 9.99 6.77 2.58
CA ARG A 179 10.98 6.78 3.68
C ARG A 179 11.92 5.61 3.52
N VAL A 180 13.17 5.81 3.93
CA VAL A 180 14.18 4.75 4.02
C VAL A 180 14.68 4.68 5.45
N VAL A 181 14.77 3.48 6.01
CA VAL A 181 15.10 3.20 7.41
C VAL A 181 16.12 2.06 7.50
N PRO A 182 16.83 1.90 8.63
CA PRO A 182 17.78 0.80 8.80
C PRO A 182 17.15 -0.59 8.55
N PRO A 183 17.92 -1.57 8.05
CA PRO A 183 17.44 -2.93 7.85
C PRO A 183 16.85 -3.54 9.11
N GLY A 184 15.72 -4.26 8.96
CA GLY A 184 14.99 -4.89 10.07
C GLY A 184 14.06 -3.93 10.84
N THR A 185 13.96 -2.64 10.45
CA THR A 185 13.13 -1.66 11.16
C THR A 185 11.95 -1.14 10.33
N ALA A 186 11.78 -1.58 9.08
CA ALA A 186 10.73 -1.06 8.20
C ALA A 186 9.31 -1.31 8.76
N ARG A 187 9.07 -2.47 9.39
CA ARG A 187 7.80 -2.79 10.02
C ARG A 187 7.49 -1.80 11.15
N GLU A 188 8.40 -1.66 12.12
CA GLU A 188 8.20 -0.78 13.28
C GLU A 188 7.98 0.68 12.84
N ALA A 189 8.77 1.15 11.88
CA ALA A 189 8.66 2.51 11.34
C ALA A 189 7.33 2.73 10.60
N ALA A 190 6.84 1.74 9.86
CA ALA A 190 5.54 1.82 9.19
C ALA A 190 4.37 1.78 10.18
N GLU A 191 4.43 0.94 11.21
CA GLU A 191 3.43 0.87 12.28
C GLU A 191 3.42 2.17 13.12
N GLN A 192 4.59 2.77 13.37
CA GLN A 192 4.68 4.06 14.04
C GLN A 192 4.03 5.17 13.17
N LEU A 193 4.33 5.21 11.88
CA LEU A 193 3.68 6.14 10.95
C LEU A 193 2.16 5.91 10.90
N ALA A 194 1.71 4.66 10.94
CA ALA A 194 0.30 4.32 10.98
C ALA A 194 -0.38 4.82 12.27
N ARG A 195 0.29 4.71 13.44
CA ARG A 195 -0.21 5.29 14.71
C ARG A 195 -0.33 6.81 14.63
N GLU A 196 0.66 7.49 14.09
CA GLU A 196 0.63 8.95 13.86
C GLU A 196 -0.55 9.34 12.98
N MET A 197 -0.74 8.66 11.84
CA MET A 197 -1.86 8.92 10.93
C MET A 197 -3.22 8.62 11.57
N SER A 198 -3.31 7.58 12.40
CA SER A 198 -4.55 7.21 13.08
C SER A 198 -4.98 8.21 14.16
N ALA A 199 -4.09 9.05 14.65
CA ALA A 199 -4.37 10.12 15.60
C ALA A 199 -4.98 11.38 14.94
N PHE A 200 -4.88 11.52 13.61
CA PHE A 200 -5.47 12.64 12.89
C PHE A 200 -7.00 12.48 12.73
N PRO A 201 -7.74 13.59 12.47
CA PRO A 201 -9.15 13.55 12.11
C PRO A 201 -9.38 12.68 10.88
N GLN A 202 -10.08 11.56 11.05
CA GLN A 202 -10.13 10.51 10.04
C GLN A 202 -11.01 10.84 8.84
N THR A 203 -12.06 11.64 9.02
CA THR A 203 -12.91 12.06 7.90
C THR A 203 -12.10 12.92 6.93
N CYS A 204 -11.41 13.94 7.44
CA CYS A 204 -10.57 14.82 6.65
C CYS A 204 -9.46 14.03 5.92
N LEU A 205 -8.69 13.20 6.63
CA LEU A 205 -7.61 12.41 6.04
C LEU A 205 -8.09 11.49 4.91
N ARG A 206 -9.23 10.81 5.11
CA ARG A 206 -9.79 9.88 4.11
C ARG A 206 -10.37 10.61 2.90
N ASN A 207 -11.01 11.75 3.11
CA ASN A 207 -11.60 12.56 2.05
C ASN A 207 -10.51 13.16 1.15
N ASP A 208 -9.43 13.70 1.72
CA ASP A 208 -8.28 14.18 0.95
C ASP A 208 -7.63 13.04 0.14
N ARG A 209 -7.44 11.87 0.78
CA ARG A 209 -6.94 10.67 0.08
C ARG A 209 -7.87 10.26 -1.06
N ALA A 210 -9.18 10.25 -0.84
CA ALA A 210 -10.16 9.91 -1.87
C ALA A 210 -10.08 10.88 -3.05
N SER A 211 -9.93 12.18 -2.80
CA SER A 211 -9.77 13.23 -3.81
C SER A 211 -8.50 13.00 -4.66
N VAL A 212 -7.34 12.71 -4.02
CA VAL A 212 -6.10 12.37 -4.72
C VAL A 212 -6.27 11.17 -5.66
N HIS A 213 -7.01 10.14 -5.24
CA HIS A 213 -7.26 8.98 -6.11
C HIS A 213 -8.30 9.24 -7.20
N HIS A 214 -9.28 10.12 -6.95
CA HIS A 214 -10.36 10.42 -7.88
C HIS A 214 -9.88 11.24 -9.08
N GLN A 215 -8.95 12.16 -8.89
CA GLN A 215 -8.52 13.13 -9.91
C GLN A 215 -7.91 12.47 -11.17
N HIS A 216 -7.50 11.22 -11.10
CA HIS A 216 -6.90 10.53 -12.24
C HIS A 216 -7.89 10.34 -13.39
N GLY A 217 -7.59 10.98 -14.54
CA GLY A 217 -8.41 10.92 -15.75
C GLY A 217 -9.57 11.92 -15.78
N GLN A 218 -9.68 12.77 -14.76
CA GLN A 218 -10.63 13.88 -14.73
C GLN A 218 -10.01 15.15 -15.29
N SER A 219 -10.84 16.10 -15.76
CA SER A 219 -10.39 17.48 -15.97
C SER A 219 -10.09 18.13 -14.61
N GLU A 220 -9.23 19.14 -14.59
CA GLU A 220 -8.90 19.88 -13.37
C GLU A 220 -10.16 20.46 -12.68
N ILE A 221 -11.11 20.98 -13.47
CA ILE A 221 -12.36 21.53 -12.95
C ILE A 221 -13.20 20.45 -12.26
N GLU A 222 -13.35 19.28 -12.86
CA GLU A 222 -14.10 18.15 -12.27
C GLU A 222 -13.42 17.63 -11.01
N ALA A 223 -12.07 17.51 -11.03
CA ALA A 223 -11.29 17.11 -9.87
C ALA A 223 -11.46 18.08 -8.70
N MET A 224 -11.38 19.41 -8.94
CA MET A 224 -11.60 20.45 -7.91
C MET A 224 -13.04 20.47 -7.39
N HIS A 225 -14.04 20.19 -8.22
CA HIS A 225 -15.43 20.07 -7.76
C HIS A 225 -15.60 18.87 -6.81
N PHE A 226 -14.97 17.72 -7.13
CA PHE A 226 -14.99 16.56 -6.24
C PHE A 226 -14.26 16.85 -4.93
N GLU A 227 -13.05 17.45 -4.98
CA GLU A 227 -12.28 17.88 -3.81
C GLU A 227 -13.11 18.75 -2.89
N LEU A 228 -13.77 19.79 -3.43
CA LEU A 228 -14.64 20.65 -2.64
C LEU A 228 -15.79 19.87 -2.00
N GLY A 229 -16.42 18.95 -2.75
CA GLY A 229 -17.54 18.15 -2.25
C GLY A 229 -17.16 17.34 -1.00
N VAL A 230 -16.09 16.56 -1.06
CA VAL A 230 -15.61 15.76 0.09
C VAL A 230 -14.99 16.66 1.18
N GLY A 231 -14.43 17.82 0.80
CA GLY A 231 -13.92 18.82 1.73
C GLY A 231 -15.02 19.43 2.60
N LEU A 232 -16.20 19.69 2.04
CA LEU A 232 -17.36 20.20 2.81
C LEU A 232 -17.81 19.21 3.89
N GLU A 233 -17.74 17.89 3.64
CA GLU A 233 -18.00 16.86 4.65
C GLU A 233 -17.00 16.96 5.80
N SER A 234 -15.70 17.12 5.48
CA SER A 234 -14.64 17.28 6.47
C SER A 234 -14.80 18.57 7.29
N LEU A 235 -15.21 19.66 6.66
CA LEU A 235 -15.50 20.91 7.35
C LEU A 235 -16.67 20.77 8.33
N ALA A 236 -17.70 20.01 7.96
CA ALA A 236 -18.87 19.81 8.80
C ALA A 236 -18.60 18.86 9.99
N SER A 237 -17.67 17.91 9.86
CA SER A 237 -17.38 16.89 10.89
C SER A 237 -16.17 17.25 11.75
N ASP A 238 -14.99 17.36 11.14
CA ASP A 238 -13.71 17.37 11.84
C ASP A 238 -13.21 18.78 12.16
N ALA A 239 -13.46 19.76 11.27
CA ALA A 239 -12.79 21.06 11.32
C ALA A 239 -13.20 21.90 12.55
N GLN A 240 -14.45 21.85 12.99
CA GLN A 240 -14.90 22.60 14.17
C GLN A 240 -14.20 22.14 15.44
N THR A 241 -14.11 20.82 15.62
CA THR A 241 -13.41 20.21 16.76
C THR A 241 -11.91 20.51 16.71
N GLY A 242 -11.31 20.41 15.51
CA GLY A 242 -9.91 20.75 15.26
C GLY A 242 -9.61 22.22 15.60
N ALA A 243 -10.42 23.13 15.11
CA ALA A 243 -10.29 24.56 15.38
C ALA A 243 -10.41 24.88 16.88
N ALA A 244 -11.36 24.26 17.59
CA ALA A 244 -11.49 24.42 19.05
C ALA A 244 -10.26 23.92 19.82
N ARG A 245 -9.70 22.77 19.43
CA ARG A 245 -8.44 22.24 20.00
C ARG A 245 -7.26 23.19 19.76
N PHE A 246 -7.13 23.70 18.53
CA PHE A 246 -6.08 24.67 18.19
C PHE A 246 -6.23 25.98 18.98
N ALA A 247 -7.44 26.54 19.08
CA ALA A 247 -7.72 27.72 19.89
C ALA A 247 -7.42 27.49 21.40
N GLY A 248 -7.62 26.25 21.88
CA GLY A 248 -7.25 25.80 23.23
C GLY A 248 -5.76 25.62 23.46
N GLY A 249 -4.94 25.76 22.40
CA GLY A 249 -3.47 25.71 22.48
C GLY A 249 -2.80 24.41 22.02
N ALA A 250 -3.56 23.43 21.50
CA ALA A 250 -2.98 22.24 20.89
C ALA A 250 -2.20 22.60 19.61
N GLY A 251 -1.06 21.93 19.38
CA GLY A 251 -0.24 22.14 18.19
C GLY A 251 0.58 23.43 18.18
N ARG A 252 0.68 24.14 19.30
CA ARG A 252 1.56 25.33 19.40
C ARG A 252 3.02 24.90 19.19
N HIS A 253 3.73 25.72 18.41
CA HIS A 253 5.14 25.49 18.03
C HIS A 253 5.38 24.21 17.18
N GLY A 254 4.34 23.65 16.55
CA GLY A 254 4.44 22.45 15.71
C GLY A 254 4.52 21.13 16.50
N GLU A 255 4.24 21.15 17.79
CA GLU A 255 4.17 19.95 18.62
C GLU A 255 2.74 19.38 18.59
N PHE A 256 2.59 18.21 18.00
CA PHE A 256 1.35 17.44 17.94
C PHE A 256 1.47 16.22 18.85
N HIS A 257 1.08 16.35 20.11
CA HIS A 257 1.01 15.27 21.10
C HIS A 257 -0.43 14.98 21.48
#